data_5deb29dcc56f9b63611ed5d4898f0f6a
#
_entry.id   5deb29dcc56f9b63611ed5d4898f0f6a
#
_cell.length_a   1.000
_cell.length_b   1.000
_cell.length_c   1.000
_cell.angle_alpha   90.00
_cell.angle_beta   90.00
_cell.angle_gamma   90.00
#
_symmetry.space_group_name_H-M   'P 1'
#
loop_
_entity.id
_entity.type
_entity.pdbx_description
1 polymer ?
#
loop_
_entity_poly.entity_id
_entity_poly.type
_entity_poly.pdbx_seq_one_letter_code
_entity_poly.pdbx_strand_id
1 'polypeptide(L)'
;MEIIRGTTPTITVNLEDGVKFSELGTVILRIRQGWTCIDKEPSKINDTSAVFNYTQEETLKLYEGTARIQLIGVKGTNNEVVNKTETYTIEVLRSLWNEAVHNE
;
A
#
# COMPACT_ATOMS: atom_id res chain seq x y z
N MET A 1 -10.73 0.10 5.69
CA MET A 1 -9.45 0.78 6.00
C MET A 1 -9.48 2.22 5.54
N GLU A 2 -8.90 3.08 6.32
CA GLU A 2 -8.84 4.50 6.01
C GLU A 2 -7.40 4.99 6.06
N ILE A 3 -7.07 5.92 5.15
CA ILE A 3 -5.78 6.61 5.16
C ILE A 3 -6.07 8.10 5.19
N ILE A 4 -5.43 8.81 6.11
CA ILE A 4 -5.53 10.26 6.13
C ILE A 4 -4.42 10.83 5.25
N ARG A 5 -4.79 11.63 4.27
CA ARG A 5 -3.89 12.24 3.30
C ARG A 5 -2.83 13.08 4.02
N GLY A 6 -1.58 12.93 3.61
CA GLY A 6 -0.48 13.68 4.21
C GLY A 6 0.04 13.11 5.51
N THR A 7 -0.29 11.86 5.84
CA THR A 7 0.24 11.17 7.01
C THR A 7 1.16 10.03 6.61
N THR A 8 1.71 9.33 7.59
CA THR A 8 2.67 8.24 7.38
C THR A 8 2.08 6.92 7.88
N PRO A 9 1.08 6.36 7.17
CA PRO A 9 0.42 5.13 7.64
C PRO A 9 1.33 3.92 7.53
N THR A 10 1.13 2.99 8.45
CA THR A 10 1.75 1.67 8.43
C THR A 10 0.66 0.65 8.13
N ILE A 11 0.88 -0.15 7.09
CA ILE A 11 -0.06 -1.20 6.71
C ILE A 11 0.63 -2.54 6.92
N THR A 12 0.02 -3.40 7.72
CA THR A 12 0.50 -4.76 7.95
C THR A 12 -0.40 -5.73 7.20
N VAL A 13 0.23 -6.57 6.38
CA VAL A 13 -0.47 -7.61 5.64
C VAL A 13 -0.11 -8.95 6.25
N ASN A 14 -1.11 -9.71 6.65
CA ASN A 14 -0.95 -11.05 7.17
C ASN A 14 -1.51 -12.04 6.18
N LEU A 15 -0.74 -13.07 5.87
CA LEU A 15 -1.18 -14.12 4.96
C LEU A 15 -2.00 -15.17 5.73
N GLU A 16 -2.92 -15.80 5.01
CA GLU A 16 -3.72 -16.89 5.56
C GLU A 16 -2.88 -18.14 5.77
N ASP A 17 -3.42 -19.07 6.54
CA ASP A 17 -2.75 -20.31 6.89
C ASP A 17 -2.26 -21.07 5.66
N GLY A 18 -1.03 -21.54 5.74
CA GLY A 18 -0.41 -22.35 4.69
C GLY A 18 0.22 -21.56 3.56
N VAL A 19 0.10 -20.25 3.56
CA VAL A 19 0.73 -19.38 2.54
C VAL A 19 1.88 -18.63 3.16
N LYS A 20 3.02 -18.61 2.48
CA LYS A 20 4.21 -17.92 2.95
C LYS A 20 4.68 -16.89 1.94
N PHE A 21 5.20 -15.77 2.43
CA PHE A 21 5.72 -14.71 1.57
C PHE A 21 6.88 -15.20 0.69
N SER A 22 7.69 -16.13 1.19
CA SER A 22 8.79 -16.72 0.40
C SER A 22 8.32 -17.39 -0.88
N GLU A 23 7.07 -17.84 -0.92
CA GLU A 23 6.48 -18.47 -2.10
C GLU A 23 6.00 -17.45 -3.14
N LEU A 24 5.82 -16.21 -2.74
CA LEU A 24 5.30 -15.15 -3.61
C LEU A 24 6.40 -14.40 -4.36
N GLY A 25 7.66 -14.64 -4.02
CA GLY A 25 8.77 -13.89 -4.59
C GLY A 25 8.91 -12.50 -3.95
N THR A 26 9.27 -11.51 -4.75
CA THR A 26 9.32 -10.13 -4.28
C THR A 26 7.90 -9.58 -4.23
N VAL A 27 7.50 -9.02 -3.09
CA VAL A 27 6.16 -8.50 -2.92
C VAL A 27 6.16 -6.98 -2.89
N ILE A 28 5.13 -6.41 -3.46
CA ILE A 28 4.86 -4.98 -3.37
C ILE A 28 3.41 -4.77 -2.96
N LEU A 29 3.16 -3.68 -2.26
CA LEU A 29 1.80 -3.26 -1.95
C LEU A 29 1.49 -2.03 -2.79
N ARG A 30 0.48 -2.16 -3.64
CA ARG A 30 0.10 -1.11 -4.56
C ARG A 30 -1.16 -0.41 -4.09
N ILE A 31 -1.09 0.91 -3.99
CA ILE A 31 -2.27 1.76 -3.82
C ILE A 31 -2.52 2.45 -5.15
N ARG A 32 -3.72 2.30 -5.68
CA ARG A 32 -4.10 2.92 -6.93
C ARG A 32 -5.34 3.79 -6.75
N GLN A 33 -5.25 5.01 -7.27
CA GLN A 33 -6.36 5.94 -7.27
C GLN A 33 -6.32 6.72 -8.59
N GLY A 34 -7.27 6.43 -9.49
CA GLY A 34 -7.24 6.98 -10.82
C GLY A 34 -5.96 6.61 -11.56
N TRP A 35 -5.19 7.61 -11.97
CA TRP A 35 -3.91 7.41 -12.63
C TRP A 35 -2.73 7.36 -11.66
N THR A 36 -2.99 7.61 -10.38
CA THR A 36 -1.95 7.57 -9.35
C THR A 36 -1.73 6.13 -8.88
N CYS A 37 -0.47 5.71 -8.87
CA CYS A 37 -0.08 4.37 -8.46
C CYS A 37 1.10 4.50 -7.51
N ILE A 38 0.95 4.03 -6.28
CA ILE A 38 2.01 4.09 -5.28
C ILE A 38 2.37 2.67 -4.89
N ASP A 39 3.56 2.23 -5.33
CA ASP A 39 4.07 0.90 -5.03
C ASP A 39 5.08 0.99 -3.90
N LYS A 40 4.95 0.08 -2.95
CA LYS A 40 5.80 0.07 -1.78
C LYS A 40 6.35 -1.32 -1.52
N GLU A 41 7.64 -1.40 -1.26
CA GLU A 41 8.27 -2.62 -0.78
C GLU A 41 8.10 -2.70 0.73
N PRO A 42 8.10 -3.92 1.30
CA PRO A 42 7.96 -4.04 2.75
C PRO A 42 9.20 -3.54 3.47
N SER A 43 8.99 -2.85 4.59
CA SER A 43 10.07 -2.46 5.48
C SER A 43 10.52 -3.62 6.37
N LYS A 44 9.59 -4.52 6.66
CA LYS A 44 9.84 -5.77 7.39
C LYS A 44 8.99 -6.86 6.77
N ILE A 45 9.55 -8.05 6.66
CA ILE A 45 8.83 -9.20 6.13
C ILE A 45 9.31 -10.47 6.82
N ASN A 46 8.37 -11.34 7.17
CA ASN A 46 8.63 -12.71 7.61
C ASN A 46 7.72 -13.65 6.82
N ASP A 47 7.66 -14.92 7.20
CA ASP A 47 6.91 -15.91 6.42
C ASP A 47 5.42 -15.61 6.30
N THR A 48 4.81 -14.96 7.28
CA THR A 48 3.36 -14.78 7.34
C THR A 48 2.91 -13.33 7.38
N SER A 49 3.82 -12.38 7.58
CA SER A 49 3.47 -11.00 7.82
C SER A 49 4.46 -10.05 7.12
N ALA A 50 3.96 -8.98 6.56
CA ALA A 50 4.77 -7.94 5.95
C ALA A 50 4.25 -6.57 6.38
N VAL A 51 5.17 -5.64 6.62
CA VAL A 51 4.86 -4.29 7.07
C VAL A 51 5.29 -3.30 6.01
N PHE A 52 4.39 -2.42 5.62
CA PHE A 52 4.61 -1.40 4.59
C PHE A 52 4.42 -0.03 5.21
N ASN A 53 5.43 0.83 5.09
CA ASN A 53 5.41 2.18 5.63
C ASN A 53 5.35 3.19 4.49
N TYR A 54 4.29 3.98 4.46
CA TYR A 54 4.12 5.04 3.47
C TYR A 54 4.60 6.36 4.03
N THR A 55 5.19 7.19 3.19
CA THR A 55 5.67 8.51 3.58
C THR A 55 4.58 9.56 3.41
N GLN A 56 4.76 10.69 4.06
CA GLN A 56 3.87 11.84 3.92
C GLN A 56 3.80 12.29 2.46
N GLU A 57 4.93 12.35 1.79
CA GLU A 57 5.00 12.74 0.39
C GLU A 57 4.19 11.79 -0.49
N GLU A 58 4.25 10.49 -0.21
CA GLU A 58 3.50 9.48 -0.97
C GLU A 58 1.99 9.64 -0.78
N THR A 59 1.54 9.81 0.46
CA THR A 59 0.11 9.95 0.72
C THR A 59 -0.45 11.29 0.26
N LEU A 60 0.39 12.31 0.10
CA LEU A 60 -0.03 13.59 -0.49
C LEU A 60 -0.36 13.47 -1.98
N LYS A 61 0.09 12.41 -2.65
CA LYS A 61 -0.27 12.14 -4.04
C LYS A 61 -1.70 11.63 -4.19
N LEU A 62 -2.30 11.17 -3.10
CA LEU A 62 -3.68 10.72 -3.09
C LEU A 62 -4.61 11.91 -2.90
N TYR A 63 -5.84 11.76 -3.34
CA TYR A 63 -6.88 12.75 -3.10
C TYR A 63 -8.02 12.13 -2.30
N GLU A 64 -8.84 12.95 -1.69
CA GLU A 64 -9.98 12.49 -0.90
C GLU A 64 -10.91 11.65 -1.77
N GLY A 65 -11.29 10.49 -1.25
CA GLY A 65 -12.15 9.54 -1.95
C GLY A 65 -11.68 8.12 -1.84
N THR A 66 -12.22 7.27 -2.67
CA THR A 66 -11.92 5.84 -2.65
C THR A 66 -10.66 5.53 -3.46
N ALA A 67 -9.79 4.73 -2.90
CA ALA A 67 -8.64 4.15 -3.58
C ALA A 67 -8.69 2.64 -3.46
N ARG A 68 -7.83 1.95 -4.19
CA ARG A 68 -7.73 0.49 -4.15
C ARG A 68 -6.34 0.07 -3.71
N ILE A 69 -6.28 -1.03 -2.98
CA ILE A 69 -5.02 -1.58 -2.48
C ILE A 69 -4.93 -3.06 -2.84
N GLN A 70 -3.75 -3.50 -3.27
CA GLN A 70 -3.52 -4.88 -3.66
C GLN A 70 -2.09 -5.28 -3.37
N LEU A 71 -1.91 -6.48 -2.81
CA LEU A 71 -0.60 -7.10 -2.66
C LEU A 71 -0.27 -7.85 -3.94
N ILE A 72 0.92 -7.63 -4.48
CA ILE A 72 1.37 -8.24 -5.73
C ILE A 72 2.70 -8.95 -5.48
N GLY A 73 2.78 -10.22 -5.88
CA GLY A 73 4.02 -10.99 -5.86
C GLY A 73 4.62 -11.06 -7.25
N VAL A 74 5.91 -10.76 -7.36
CA VAL A 74 6.63 -10.72 -8.62
C VAL A 74 7.80 -11.68 -8.54
N LYS A 75 8.01 -12.47 -9.58
CA LYS A 75 9.04 -13.50 -9.60
C LYS A 75 9.79 -13.51 -10.93
N GLY A 76 11.04 -13.98 -10.87
CA GLY A 76 11.85 -14.17 -12.06
C GLY A 76 12.51 -12.90 -12.55
N THR A 77 13.34 -13.04 -13.59
CA THR A 77 14.11 -11.94 -14.16
C THR A 77 13.27 -10.96 -14.97
N ASN A 78 12.10 -11.39 -15.42
CA ASN A 78 11.20 -10.56 -16.22
C ASN A 78 10.15 -9.85 -15.36
N ASN A 79 10.25 -9.96 -14.05
CA ASN A 79 9.28 -9.37 -13.12
C ASN A 79 7.84 -9.78 -13.44
N GLU A 80 7.65 -11.06 -13.75
CA GLU A 80 6.33 -11.57 -14.01
C GLU A 80 5.50 -11.59 -12.73
N VAL A 81 4.27 -11.12 -12.83
CA VAL A 81 3.34 -11.17 -11.72
C VAL A 81 2.87 -12.61 -11.56
N VAL A 82 3.27 -13.25 -10.46
CA VAL A 82 2.92 -14.65 -10.21
C VAL A 82 1.79 -14.80 -9.22
N ASN A 83 1.51 -13.76 -8.44
CA ASN A 83 0.44 -13.80 -7.46
C ASN A 83 -0.13 -12.43 -7.20
N LYS A 84 -1.45 -12.38 -7.00
CA LYS A 84 -2.16 -11.17 -6.62
C LYS A 84 -3.20 -11.53 -5.58
N THR A 85 -3.33 -10.69 -4.57
CA THR A 85 -4.45 -10.81 -3.64
C THR A 85 -5.68 -10.17 -4.26
N GLU A 86 -6.81 -10.34 -3.59
CA GLU A 86 -8.00 -9.57 -3.93
C GLU A 86 -7.72 -8.08 -3.76
N THR A 87 -8.39 -7.28 -4.56
CA THR A 87 -8.32 -5.83 -4.44
C THR A 87 -9.27 -5.37 -3.34
N TYR A 88 -8.74 -4.62 -2.38
CA TYR A 88 -9.55 -4.02 -1.32
C TYR A 88 -9.67 -2.53 -1.55
N THR A 89 -10.77 -1.96 -1.10
CA THR A 89 -10.95 -0.51 -1.16
C THR A 89 -10.49 0.13 0.14
N ILE A 90 -9.95 1.33 0.00
CA ILE A 90 -9.59 2.17 1.15
C ILE A 90 -10.21 3.55 0.92
N GLU A 91 -10.55 4.21 2.01
CA GLU A 91 -11.01 5.58 1.96
C GLU A 91 -9.87 6.51 2.30
N VAL A 92 -9.61 7.47 1.42
CA VAL A 92 -8.61 8.51 1.66
C VAL A 92 -9.35 9.73 2.22
N LEU A 93 -9.00 10.10 3.42
CA LEU A 93 -9.63 11.16 4.15
C LEU A 93 -8.78 12.42 4.11
N ARG A 94 -9.45 13.55 4.10
CA ARG A 94 -8.80 14.83 4.22
C ARG A 94 -8.33 15.05 5.65
N SER A 95 -7.10 15.51 5.81
CA SER A 95 -6.58 15.84 7.13
C SER A 95 -7.18 17.17 7.62
N LEU A 96 -7.63 17.20 8.86
CA LEU A 96 -8.07 18.45 9.48
C LEU A 96 -6.87 19.33 9.86
N TRP A 97 -5.70 18.76 9.97
CA TRP A 97 -4.44 19.46 10.18
C TRP A 97 -3.87 20.00 8.87
N ASN A 98 -4.52 20.09 7.87
CA ASN A 98 -4.12 20.02 6.52
C ASN A 98 -3.47 21.28 5.94
N GLU A 99 -3.37 21.23 4.63
CA GLU A 99 -2.74 22.23 3.80
C GLU A 99 -3.40 23.61 3.96
N ALA A 100 -4.69 23.67 4.24
CA ALA A 100 -5.36 24.95 4.41
C ALA A 100 -4.83 25.73 5.61
N VAL A 101 -4.50 25.04 6.69
CA VAL A 101 -3.87 25.65 7.86
C VAL A 101 -2.45 26.09 7.54
N HIS A 102 -1.72 25.25 6.80
CA HIS A 102 -0.33 25.51 6.45
C HIS A 102 -0.16 26.56 5.38
N ASN A 103 -1.22 26.89 4.69
CA ASN A 103 -1.18 27.88 3.63
C ASN A 103 -1.48 29.31 4.10
N GLU A 104 -1.65 29.46 5.37
CA GLU A 104 -1.87 30.77 5.95
C GLU A 104 -0.59 31.55 6.14
#